data_93da50ae90039f657a0afe1cd7d3367c
#
_entry.id   93da50ae90039f657a0afe1cd7d3367c
#
_cell.length_a   1.000
_cell.length_b   1.000
_cell.length_c   1.000
_cell.angle_alpha   90.00
_cell.angle_beta   90.00
_cell.angle_gamma   90.00
#
_symmetry.space_group_name_H-M   'P 1'
#
loop_
_entity.id
_entity.type
_entity.pdbx_description
1 polymer ?
#
loop_
_entity_poly.entity_id
_entity_poly.type
_entity_poly.pdbx_seq_one_letter_code
_entity_poly.pdbx_strand_id
1 'polypeptide(L)'
;MAEIKDPENTLIMETTKGKVVISLLPDLAPGHVARIKELAREKAYDGVVFHRVIPDFMAQTGDVKFGKQGSESFNPSRAGMGGSEKPDLKAEFSAVPHVRGTCSMARSQSPNSANSQFFICFTDAPWLNKQYTVWGQVIEGMDFIDQIKKGEPVKDPDSIVSVRVAADV
;
A
#
# COMPACT_ATOMS: atom_id res chain seq x y z
N MET A 1 20.56 -6.41 -5.23
CA MET A 1 19.75 -5.92 -4.11
C MET A 1 20.04 -4.44 -3.87
N ALA A 2 19.01 -3.62 -3.75
CA ALA A 2 19.22 -2.21 -3.51
C ALA A 2 19.85 -1.99 -2.12
N GLU A 3 20.79 -1.06 -2.05
CA GLU A 3 21.39 -0.66 -0.78
C GLU A 3 20.37 0.17 0.01
N ILE A 4 20.13 -0.21 1.26
CA ILE A 4 19.21 0.52 2.12
C ILE A 4 20.00 1.58 2.88
N LYS A 5 19.82 2.85 2.46
CA LYS A 5 20.55 3.98 3.05
C LYS A 5 19.85 4.59 4.25
N ASP A 6 18.51 4.48 4.30
CA ASP A 6 17.70 5.03 5.38
C ASP A 6 16.71 3.96 5.84
N PRO A 7 17.16 3.02 6.68
CA PRO A 7 16.31 1.90 7.08
C PRO A 7 15.07 2.31 7.88
N GLU A 8 15.10 3.44 8.60
CA GLU A 8 13.92 3.93 9.32
C GLU A 8 12.80 4.37 8.35
N ASN A 9 13.14 4.80 7.14
CA ASN A 9 12.19 5.24 6.13
C ASN A 9 12.18 4.33 4.92
N THR A 10 12.38 3.03 5.15
CA THR A 10 12.31 2.00 4.11
C THR A 10 11.43 0.87 4.61
N LEU A 11 10.51 0.40 3.76
CA LEU A 11 9.69 -0.78 4.03
C LEU A 11 10.19 -1.98 3.25
N ILE A 12 10.15 -3.13 3.91
CA ILE A 12 10.35 -4.42 3.25
C ILE A 12 9.01 -5.13 3.26
N MET A 13 8.43 -5.32 2.08
CA MET A 13 7.15 -5.99 1.91
C MET A 13 7.37 -7.33 1.22
N GLU A 14 7.10 -8.42 1.95
CA GLU A 14 7.09 -9.76 1.36
C GLU A 14 5.68 -10.03 0.83
N THR A 15 5.59 -10.45 -0.41
CA THR A 15 4.31 -10.81 -1.02
C THR A 15 4.34 -12.25 -1.47
N THR A 16 3.18 -12.80 -1.82
CA THR A 16 3.10 -14.15 -2.38
C THR A 16 3.81 -14.28 -3.74
N LYS A 17 4.21 -13.17 -4.35
CA LYS A 17 5.01 -13.17 -5.59
C LYS A 17 6.49 -12.88 -5.36
N GLY A 18 6.85 -12.26 -4.25
CA GLY A 18 8.24 -11.97 -3.92
C GLY A 18 8.42 -10.72 -3.07
N LYS A 19 9.67 -10.37 -2.82
CA LYS A 19 10.07 -9.28 -1.95
C LYS A 19 10.06 -7.94 -2.69
N VAL A 20 9.45 -6.94 -2.07
CA VAL A 20 9.36 -5.57 -2.61
C VAL A 20 9.95 -4.62 -1.57
N VAL A 21 10.79 -3.69 -2.00
CA VAL A 21 11.39 -2.67 -1.13
C VAL A 21 10.82 -1.31 -1.53
N ILE A 22 10.31 -0.58 -0.54
CA ILE A 22 9.65 0.70 -0.74
C ILE A 22 10.38 1.79 0.05
N SER A 23 10.78 2.86 -0.63
CA SER A 23 11.31 4.05 0.02
C SER A 23 10.14 4.92 0.48
N LEU A 24 10.07 5.20 1.77
CA LEU A 24 9.07 6.10 2.33
C LEU A 24 9.47 7.55 2.12
N LEU A 25 8.48 8.44 1.99
CA LEU A 25 8.66 9.86 1.67
C LEU A 25 8.09 10.74 2.79
N PRO A 26 8.70 10.74 3.99
CA PRO A 26 8.15 11.46 5.14
C PRO A 26 8.11 12.99 4.96
N ASP A 27 8.95 13.53 4.09
CA ASP A 27 8.94 14.98 3.82
C ASP A 27 7.70 15.39 3.03
N LEU A 28 7.13 14.47 2.24
CA LEU A 28 5.92 14.73 1.45
C LEU A 28 4.65 14.45 2.23
N ALA A 29 4.63 13.37 3.01
CA ALA A 29 3.43 12.87 3.65
C ALA A 29 3.75 12.34 5.05
N PRO A 30 4.12 13.22 5.99
CA PRO A 30 4.56 12.78 7.32
C PRO A 30 3.51 11.97 8.08
N GLY A 31 2.24 12.37 8.01
CA GLY A 31 1.16 11.64 8.68
C GLY A 31 0.87 10.28 8.08
N HIS A 32 0.89 10.20 6.75
CA HIS A 32 0.68 8.93 6.05
C HIS A 32 1.85 7.97 6.26
N VAL A 33 3.08 8.46 6.18
CA VAL A 33 4.26 7.64 6.45
C VAL A 33 4.22 7.10 7.89
N ALA A 34 3.89 7.95 8.86
CA ALA A 34 3.77 7.53 10.26
C ALA A 34 2.73 6.42 10.42
N ARG A 35 1.56 6.55 9.76
CA ARG A 35 0.51 5.53 9.82
C ARG A 35 0.97 4.21 9.20
N ILE A 36 1.59 4.25 8.03
CA ILE A 36 2.09 3.04 7.37
C ILE A 36 3.11 2.33 8.27
N LYS A 37 4.03 3.06 8.86
CA LYS A 37 5.04 2.49 9.78
C LYS A 37 4.37 1.90 11.03
N GLU A 38 3.38 2.59 11.58
CA GLU A 38 2.65 2.13 12.76
C GLU A 38 1.94 0.81 12.47
N LEU A 39 1.22 0.72 11.36
CA LEU A 39 0.52 -0.51 10.97
C LEU A 39 1.51 -1.64 10.64
N ALA A 40 2.65 -1.32 10.03
CA ALA A 40 3.70 -2.30 9.77
C ALA A 40 4.24 -2.88 11.08
N ARG A 41 4.50 -2.02 12.07
CA ARG A 41 5.02 -2.43 13.38
C ARG A 41 4.00 -3.22 14.20
N GLU A 42 2.71 -2.99 13.97
CA GLU A 42 1.62 -3.77 14.58
C GLU A 42 1.32 -5.07 13.84
N LYS A 43 2.02 -5.32 12.72
CA LYS A 43 1.78 -6.47 11.85
C LYS A 43 0.37 -6.49 11.26
N ALA A 44 -0.26 -5.31 11.15
CA ALA A 44 -1.63 -5.19 10.68
C ALA A 44 -1.78 -5.59 9.20
N TYR A 45 -0.72 -5.40 8.40
CA TYR A 45 -0.75 -5.74 6.98
C TYR A 45 -0.44 -7.21 6.69
N ASP A 46 0.02 -7.99 7.68
CA ASP A 46 0.35 -9.40 7.46
C ASP A 46 -0.90 -10.17 7.02
N GLY A 47 -0.83 -10.87 5.91
CA GLY A 47 -1.96 -11.64 5.38
C GLY A 47 -3.00 -10.84 4.63
N VAL A 48 -2.79 -9.56 4.40
CA VAL A 48 -3.77 -8.69 3.73
C VAL A 48 -3.70 -8.89 2.22
N VAL A 49 -4.86 -9.14 1.61
CA VAL A 49 -4.94 -9.44 0.17
C VAL A 49 -4.87 -8.20 -0.70
N PHE A 50 -4.41 -8.40 -1.95
CA PHE A 50 -4.54 -7.40 -3.01
C PHE A 50 -5.92 -7.59 -3.63
N HIS A 51 -6.89 -6.87 -3.12
CA HIS A 51 -8.31 -7.10 -3.45
C HIS A 51 -8.77 -6.48 -4.77
N ARG A 52 -8.03 -5.52 -5.30
CA ARG A 52 -8.37 -4.83 -6.55
C ARG A 52 -7.09 -4.55 -7.32
N VAL A 53 -6.93 -5.19 -8.48
CA VAL A 53 -5.71 -5.08 -9.28
C VAL A 53 -6.12 -4.90 -10.73
N ILE A 54 -5.90 -3.71 -11.26
CA ILE A 54 -6.33 -3.34 -12.61
C ILE A 54 -5.10 -3.27 -13.52
N PRO A 55 -5.06 -4.10 -14.61
CA PRO A 55 -3.92 -4.07 -15.54
C PRO A 55 -3.67 -2.66 -16.07
N ASP A 56 -2.41 -2.30 -16.22
CA ASP A 56 -1.98 -1.01 -16.75
C ASP A 56 -2.44 0.19 -15.92
N PHE A 57 -2.85 -0.05 -14.67
CA PHE A 57 -3.24 1.02 -13.75
C PHE A 57 -2.56 0.83 -12.39
N MET A 58 -3.09 -0.02 -11.51
CA MET A 58 -2.55 -0.13 -10.15
C MET A 58 -2.93 -1.44 -9.47
N ALA A 59 -2.20 -1.78 -8.41
CA ALA A 59 -2.53 -2.86 -7.47
C ALA A 59 -2.92 -2.24 -6.13
N GLN A 60 -4.13 -2.52 -5.65
CA GLN A 60 -4.65 -1.97 -4.40
C GLN A 60 -4.77 -3.04 -3.33
N THR A 61 -4.37 -2.68 -2.12
CA THR A 61 -4.32 -3.56 -0.95
C THR A 61 -4.54 -2.75 0.32
N GLY A 62 -4.35 -3.37 1.47
CA GLY A 62 -4.28 -2.65 2.74
C GLY A 62 -5.58 -2.57 3.52
N ASP A 63 -6.63 -3.31 3.13
CA ASP A 63 -7.83 -3.43 3.97
C ASP A 63 -7.52 -4.40 5.11
N VAL A 64 -7.10 -3.83 6.25
CA VAL A 64 -6.67 -4.62 7.41
C VAL A 64 -7.85 -5.21 8.18
N LYS A 65 -9.07 -4.85 7.82
CA LYS A 65 -10.28 -5.37 8.45
C LYS A 65 -10.86 -6.55 7.66
N PHE A 66 -11.31 -6.30 6.43
CA PHE A 66 -11.98 -7.31 5.62
C PHE A 66 -11.03 -8.09 4.71
N GLY A 67 -9.84 -7.58 4.49
CA GLY A 67 -8.86 -8.19 3.59
C GLY A 67 -7.76 -9.01 4.28
N LYS A 68 -7.77 -9.11 5.61
CA LYS A 68 -6.72 -9.82 6.35
C LYS A 68 -7.08 -11.29 6.52
N GLN A 69 -6.42 -12.15 5.73
CA GLN A 69 -6.61 -13.61 5.81
C GLN A 69 -6.24 -14.11 7.21
N GLY A 70 -7.02 -15.06 7.72
CA GLY A 70 -6.80 -15.64 9.04
C GLY A 70 -7.37 -14.83 10.20
N SER A 71 -7.95 -13.65 9.95
CA SER A 71 -8.63 -12.87 10.99
C SER A 71 -10.11 -13.21 11.00
N GLU A 72 -10.76 -12.97 12.14
CA GLU A 72 -12.21 -13.22 12.30
C GLU A 72 -13.05 -12.32 11.39
N SER A 73 -12.55 -11.13 11.07
CA SER A 73 -13.28 -10.17 10.23
C SER A 73 -13.05 -10.37 8.73
N PHE A 74 -12.17 -11.31 8.33
CA PHE A 74 -11.89 -11.53 6.91
C PHE A 74 -13.18 -11.82 6.14
N ASN A 75 -13.43 -11.01 5.11
CA ASN A 75 -14.64 -11.12 4.28
C ASN A 75 -14.31 -10.68 2.86
N PRO A 76 -13.99 -11.63 1.95
CA PRO A 76 -13.60 -11.27 0.57
C PRO A 76 -14.61 -10.42 -0.18
N SER A 77 -15.91 -10.59 0.11
CA SER A 77 -16.95 -9.81 -0.56
C SER A 77 -17.00 -8.35 -0.10
N ARG A 78 -16.37 -8.03 1.03
CA ARG A 78 -16.29 -6.69 1.58
C ARG A 78 -14.89 -6.08 1.53
N ALA A 79 -13.90 -6.86 1.09
CA ALA A 79 -12.52 -6.36 0.98
C ALA A 79 -12.49 -5.10 0.11
N GLY A 80 -11.84 -4.06 0.60
CA GLY A 80 -11.85 -2.73 0.00
C GLY A 80 -12.75 -1.73 0.71
N MET A 81 -13.63 -2.20 1.61
CA MET A 81 -14.56 -1.34 2.36
C MET A 81 -14.08 -1.03 3.76
N GLY A 82 -13.04 -1.70 4.24
CA GLY A 82 -12.57 -1.56 5.63
C GLY A 82 -11.26 -0.81 5.77
N GLY A 83 -10.85 -0.65 7.01
CA GLY A 83 -9.59 -0.01 7.38
C GLY A 83 -9.26 -0.33 8.83
N SER A 84 -8.25 0.35 9.37
CA SER A 84 -7.89 0.19 10.78
C SER A 84 -8.88 0.92 11.68
N GLU A 85 -8.81 0.64 12.98
CA GLU A 85 -9.61 1.33 13.99
C GLU A 85 -9.07 2.72 14.33
N LYS A 86 -7.92 3.10 13.72
CA LYS A 86 -7.32 4.40 13.92
C LYS A 86 -8.10 5.47 13.16
N PRO A 87 -8.00 6.76 13.55
CA PRO A 87 -8.72 7.81 12.86
C PRO A 87 -8.25 8.00 11.41
N ASP A 88 -9.14 8.49 10.56
CA ASP A 88 -8.81 8.77 9.18
C ASP A 88 -7.74 9.87 9.10
N LEU A 89 -6.97 9.84 8.02
CA LEU A 89 -5.86 10.74 7.78
C LEU A 89 -6.31 11.91 6.92
N LYS A 90 -5.82 13.11 7.25
CA LYS A 90 -5.98 14.27 6.39
C LYS A 90 -5.11 14.12 5.14
N ALA A 91 -5.60 14.64 4.02
CA ALA A 91 -4.85 14.62 2.76
C ALA A 91 -3.51 15.36 2.92
N GLU A 92 -2.49 14.81 2.27
CA GLU A 92 -1.15 15.40 2.21
C GLU A 92 -0.72 15.44 0.74
N PHE A 93 -1.50 16.13 -0.08
CA PHE A 93 -1.25 16.22 -1.52
C PHE A 93 0.05 16.96 -1.81
N SER A 94 0.76 16.53 -2.85
CA SER A 94 2.02 17.14 -3.25
C SER A 94 2.07 17.27 -4.77
N ALA A 95 3.13 17.91 -5.27
CA ALA A 95 3.36 18.05 -6.71
C ALA A 95 4.03 16.79 -7.32
N VAL A 96 4.39 15.80 -6.50
CA VAL A 96 5.04 14.58 -6.98
C VAL A 96 4.05 13.79 -7.84
N PRO A 97 4.44 13.42 -9.07
CA PRO A 97 3.52 12.72 -9.97
C PRO A 97 3.36 11.24 -9.60
N HIS A 98 2.21 10.69 -9.98
CA HIS A 98 1.97 9.25 -9.91
C HIS A 98 2.60 8.59 -11.13
N VAL A 99 3.69 7.89 -10.92
CA VAL A 99 4.43 7.17 -11.96
C VAL A 99 4.55 5.70 -11.57
N ARG A 100 5.13 4.89 -12.46
CA ARG A 100 5.36 3.47 -12.16
C ARG A 100 6.09 3.30 -10.83
N GLY A 101 5.54 2.47 -9.94
CA GLY A 101 6.10 2.19 -8.63
C GLY A 101 5.70 3.17 -7.53
N THR A 102 4.95 4.23 -7.85
CA THR A 102 4.47 5.16 -6.84
C THR A 102 3.47 4.48 -5.91
N CYS A 103 3.69 4.62 -4.61
CA CYS A 103 2.78 4.15 -3.56
C CYS A 103 1.98 5.33 -3.05
N SER A 104 0.66 5.23 -3.15
CA SER A 104 -0.25 6.31 -2.82
C SER A 104 -1.41 5.77 -2.01
N MET A 105 -2.05 6.63 -1.22
CA MET A 105 -3.10 6.19 -0.30
C MET A 105 -4.46 6.17 -0.97
N ALA A 106 -5.14 5.02 -0.89
CA ALA A 106 -6.53 4.92 -1.32
C ALA A 106 -7.44 5.63 -0.30
N ARG A 107 -8.56 6.14 -0.78
CA ARG A 107 -9.53 6.86 0.03
C ARG A 107 -10.93 6.76 -0.59
N SER A 108 -11.94 7.15 0.17
CA SER A 108 -13.29 7.31 -0.36
C SER A 108 -13.39 8.67 -1.09
N GLN A 109 -14.60 9.15 -1.36
CA GLN A 109 -14.79 10.42 -2.03
C GLN A 109 -14.25 11.61 -1.21
N SER A 110 -14.29 11.51 0.11
CA SER A 110 -13.71 12.56 0.96
C SER A 110 -12.19 12.55 0.86
N PRO A 111 -11.54 13.68 0.58
CA PRO A 111 -10.07 13.73 0.51
C PRO A 111 -9.39 13.46 1.86
N ASN A 112 -10.12 13.53 2.96
CA ASN A 112 -9.59 13.30 4.31
C ASN A 112 -10.10 11.97 4.88
N SER A 113 -10.30 10.95 4.03
CA SER A 113 -10.82 9.64 4.42
C SER A 113 -9.80 8.50 4.28
N ALA A 114 -8.55 8.80 4.01
CA ALA A 114 -7.50 7.79 3.95
C ALA A 114 -7.28 7.15 5.32
N ASN A 115 -6.99 5.86 5.33
CA ASN A 115 -6.82 5.13 6.60
C ASN A 115 -5.68 4.11 6.53
N SER A 116 -5.88 2.99 5.84
CA SER A 116 -4.89 1.91 5.76
C SER A 116 -4.69 1.39 4.34
N GLN A 117 -5.67 1.53 3.46
CA GLN A 117 -5.58 1.01 2.10
C GLN A 117 -4.67 1.88 1.25
N PHE A 118 -3.90 1.23 0.39
CA PHE A 118 -3.01 1.93 -0.53
C PHE A 118 -2.93 1.19 -1.85
N PHE A 119 -2.36 1.85 -2.85
CA PHE A 119 -2.13 1.24 -4.15
C PHE A 119 -0.73 1.55 -4.67
N ILE A 120 -0.25 0.68 -5.54
CA ILE A 120 1.04 0.81 -6.22
C ILE A 120 0.75 0.91 -7.71
N CYS A 121 1.23 1.97 -8.35
CA CYS A 121 0.97 2.21 -9.76
C CYS A 121 1.81 1.29 -10.65
N PHE A 122 1.18 0.67 -11.65
CA PHE A 122 1.90 -0.10 -12.67
C PHE A 122 2.54 0.80 -13.72
N THR A 123 1.94 1.96 -13.95
CA THR A 123 2.36 2.89 -14.99
C THR A 123 1.98 4.31 -14.57
N ASP A 124 2.31 5.30 -15.38
CA ASP A 124 1.98 6.69 -15.09
C ASP A 124 0.47 6.89 -15.04
N ALA A 125 0.02 7.59 -14.01
CA ALA A 125 -1.40 7.88 -13.77
C ALA A 125 -1.57 9.36 -13.44
N PRO A 126 -1.34 10.26 -14.41
CA PRO A 126 -1.34 11.71 -14.15
C PRO A 126 -2.69 12.26 -13.67
N TRP A 127 -3.80 11.57 -13.97
CA TRP A 127 -5.12 11.99 -13.47
C TRP A 127 -5.24 11.86 -11.95
N LEU A 128 -4.33 11.14 -11.29
CA LEU A 128 -4.32 11.00 -9.83
C LEU A 128 -3.51 12.11 -9.15
N ASN A 129 -2.72 12.85 -9.91
CA ASN A 129 -1.80 13.85 -9.35
C ASN A 129 -2.58 14.91 -8.57
N LYS A 130 -2.09 15.23 -7.36
CA LYS A 130 -2.72 16.19 -6.44
C LYS A 130 -4.12 15.81 -5.97
N GLN A 131 -4.56 14.56 -6.25
CA GLN A 131 -5.85 14.03 -5.83
C GLN A 131 -5.70 12.94 -4.77
N TYR A 132 -4.51 12.35 -4.67
CA TYR A 132 -4.18 11.28 -3.73
C TYR A 132 -2.83 11.58 -3.09
N THR A 133 -2.64 11.09 -1.87
CA THR A 133 -1.40 11.33 -1.12
C THR A 133 -0.34 10.30 -1.48
N VAL A 134 0.75 10.75 -2.10
CA VAL A 134 1.94 9.94 -2.39
C VAL A 134 2.77 9.82 -1.12
N TRP A 135 3.06 8.59 -0.68
CA TRP A 135 3.83 8.38 0.55
C TRP A 135 5.07 7.51 0.34
N GLY A 136 5.22 6.89 -0.81
CA GLY A 136 6.37 6.02 -1.05
C GLY A 136 6.62 5.73 -2.52
N GLN A 137 7.76 5.09 -2.77
CA GLN A 137 8.20 4.68 -4.12
C GLN A 137 8.84 3.31 -4.03
N VAL A 138 8.42 2.38 -4.87
CA VAL A 138 9.08 1.07 -4.99
C VAL A 138 10.46 1.27 -5.60
N ILE A 139 11.49 0.79 -4.91
CA ILE A 139 12.88 0.89 -5.37
C ILE A 139 13.47 -0.47 -5.76
N GLU A 140 12.81 -1.58 -5.40
CA GLU A 140 13.22 -2.94 -5.77
C GLU A 140 12.00 -3.84 -5.76
N GLY A 141 11.92 -4.77 -6.71
CA GLY A 141 10.87 -5.78 -6.73
C GLY A 141 9.61 -5.40 -7.49
N MET A 142 9.63 -4.33 -8.27
CA MET A 142 8.44 -3.94 -9.05
C MET A 142 8.00 -5.05 -10.02
N ASP A 143 8.93 -5.89 -10.48
CA ASP A 143 8.62 -7.05 -11.33
C ASP A 143 7.68 -8.03 -10.62
N PHE A 144 7.78 -8.16 -9.30
CA PHE A 144 6.88 -9.01 -8.51
C PHE A 144 5.49 -8.39 -8.40
N ILE A 145 5.42 -7.06 -8.30
CA ILE A 145 4.13 -6.36 -8.30
C ILE A 145 3.41 -6.58 -9.63
N ASP A 146 4.15 -6.57 -10.74
CA ASP A 146 3.59 -6.84 -12.07
C ASP A 146 2.95 -8.23 -12.17
N GLN A 147 3.40 -9.19 -11.34
CA GLN A 147 2.91 -10.57 -11.37
C GLN A 147 1.70 -10.79 -10.48
N ILE A 148 1.31 -9.81 -9.67
CA ILE A 148 0.15 -9.94 -8.78
C ILE A 148 -1.11 -10.15 -9.60
N LYS A 149 -1.94 -11.10 -9.17
CA LYS A 149 -3.13 -11.52 -9.89
C LYS A 149 -4.11 -10.36 -10.08
N LYS A 150 -4.56 -10.17 -11.31
CA LYS A 150 -5.45 -9.08 -11.70
C LYS A 150 -6.91 -9.43 -11.44
N GLY A 151 -7.72 -8.42 -11.24
CA GLY A 151 -9.17 -8.54 -11.06
C GLY A 151 -9.76 -7.34 -10.32
N GLU A 152 -11.08 -7.17 -10.48
CA GLU A 152 -11.80 -6.10 -9.81
C GLU A 152 -13.23 -6.60 -9.50
N PRO A 153 -13.41 -7.34 -8.35
CA PRO A 153 -12.41 -7.77 -7.38
C PRO A 153 -11.54 -8.92 -7.89
N VAL A 154 -10.43 -9.18 -7.19
CA VAL A 154 -9.56 -10.31 -7.52
C VAL A 154 -10.13 -11.58 -6.89
N LYS A 155 -10.27 -12.63 -7.70
CA LYS A 155 -10.65 -13.96 -7.21
C LYS A 155 -9.38 -14.71 -6.83
N ASP A 156 -9.37 -15.32 -5.64
CA ASP A 156 -8.18 -16.01 -5.09
C ASP A 156 -6.95 -15.11 -5.14
N PRO A 157 -6.99 -13.96 -4.44
CA PRO A 157 -5.98 -12.92 -4.60
C PRO A 157 -4.63 -13.29 -4.01
N ASP A 158 -3.57 -12.71 -4.58
CA ASP A 158 -2.28 -12.66 -3.91
C ASP A 158 -2.39 -11.81 -2.64
N SER A 159 -1.44 -11.97 -1.73
CA SER A 159 -1.47 -11.27 -0.45
C SER A 159 -0.11 -10.77 -0.04
N ILE A 160 -0.12 -9.86 0.92
CA ILE A 160 1.07 -9.44 1.65
C ILE A 160 1.35 -10.53 2.69
N VAL A 161 2.55 -11.09 2.66
CA VAL A 161 3.01 -12.03 3.69
C VAL A 161 3.41 -11.24 4.94
N SER A 162 4.20 -10.18 4.76
CA SER A 162 4.58 -9.29 5.86
C SER A 162 5.02 -7.93 5.33
N VAL A 163 4.87 -6.90 6.18
CA VAL A 163 5.44 -5.57 5.94
C VAL A 163 6.21 -5.19 7.19
N ARG A 164 7.48 -4.84 7.02
CA ARG A 164 8.35 -4.44 8.14
C ARG A 164 9.08 -3.15 7.78
N VAL A 165 9.31 -2.32 8.79
CA VAL A 165 10.24 -1.20 8.64
C VAL A 165 11.65 -1.80 8.62
N ALA A 166 12.47 -1.41 7.66
CA ALA A 166 13.78 -2.04 7.48
C ALA A 166 14.66 -1.93 8.73
N ALA A 167 14.53 -0.86 9.52
CA ALA A 167 15.25 -0.69 10.77
C ALA A 167 14.90 -1.75 11.82
N ASP A 168 13.77 -2.43 11.68
CA ASP A 168 13.28 -3.42 12.65
C ASP A 168 13.70 -4.85 12.29
N VAL A 169 14.38 -5.06 11.19
CA VAL A 169 14.80 -6.40 10.75
C VAL A 169 16.30 -6.53 10.60
#